data_1fcd4fc315f5ff931d5be76b3011e375
#
_entry.id   1fcd4fc315f5ff931d5be76b3011e375
#
_cell.length_a   1.000
_cell.length_b   1.000
_cell.length_c   1.000
_cell.angle_alpha   90.00
_cell.angle_beta   90.00
_cell.angle_gamma   90.00
#
_symmetry.space_group_name_H-M   'P 1'
#
loop_
_entity.id
_entity.type
_entity.pdbx_description
1 polymer ?
#
loop_
_entity_poly.entity_id
_entity_poly.type
_entity_poly.pdbx_seq_one_letter_code
_entity_poly.pdbx_strand_id
1 'polypeptide(L)'
;MLDDRAKLLLKALVERYIADGQPVGSRTLSRASGLELSPATIRNVMSDLEEMGLIVSPHTSAGRIPTARGYRLFVDTMLTAQREHLTAPRLVADQPQKVIANAATLLSNLSQFVGVVLAPRRASVFRHIEFLRLSERRFLVIIVSPEGDVQNRVIFTEVDYTQPQLIEASNYINTNYAGLAIEQVRERLKAEVETLRGEIASLMQAAVTVSSEAMVQAEDDMVISGERNLLSVSDFSSDMSQLRRAFDLFEQKTQIMRLLDISSKAEGVRIYIGGESQIVPFEELSIVSAPYEVDGQIVGTLGVIGPTRMPYDRMIQIVDITSKLVSNALSHNK
;
A
#
# COMPACT_ATOMS: atom_id res chain seq x y z
N MET A 1 31.81 9.16 -0.80
CA MET A 1 31.48 7.76 -0.48
C MET A 1 31.74 7.57 0.99
N LEU A 2 30.81 6.98 1.73
CA LEU A 2 31.04 6.67 3.15
C LEU A 2 32.14 5.60 3.26
N ASP A 3 33.09 5.84 4.15
CA ASP A 3 34.08 4.82 4.50
C ASP A 3 33.43 3.71 5.35
N ASP A 4 34.09 2.57 5.48
CA ASP A 4 33.54 1.41 6.18
C ASP A 4 33.35 1.67 7.70
N ARG A 5 34.13 2.59 8.28
CA ARG A 5 33.96 2.99 9.68
C ARG A 5 32.70 3.80 9.89
N ALA A 6 32.42 4.74 9.00
CA ALA A 6 31.17 5.54 9.03
C ALA A 6 29.94 4.67 8.82
N LYS A 7 30.01 3.67 7.93
CA LYS A 7 28.91 2.69 7.73
C LYS A 7 28.67 1.88 8.99
N LEU A 8 29.70 1.33 9.62
CA LEU A 8 29.57 0.56 10.86
C LEU A 8 29.01 1.42 12.00
N LEU A 9 29.45 2.67 12.12
CA LEU A 9 28.94 3.60 13.12
C LEU A 9 27.46 3.97 12.86
N LEU A 10 27.10 4.24 11.61
CA LEU A 10 25.70 4.49 11.25
C LEU A 10 24.82 3.28 11.55
N LYS A 11 25.27 2.07 11.18
CA LYS A 11 24.59 0.82 11.49
C LYS A 11 24.34 0.67 12.99
N ALA A 12 25.38 0.78 13.81
CA ALA A 12 25.27 0.66 15.26
C ALA A 12 24.35 1.75 15.87
N LEU A 13 24.38 2.97 15.31
CA LEU A 13 23.49 4.06 15.74
C LEU A 13 22.03 3.75 15.42
N VAL A 14 21.74 3.29 14.20
CA VAL A 14 20.38 2.96 13.77
C VAL A 14 19.81 1.80 14.58
N GLU A 15 20.56 0.71 14.71
CA GLU A 15 20.15 -0.47 15.48
C GLU A 15 19.89 -0.10 16.96
N ARG A 16 20.74 0.72 17.55
CA ARG A 16 20.57 1.17 18.93
C ARG A 16 19.34 2.07 19.09
N TYR A 17 19.14 2.99 18.15
CA TYR A 17 17.99 3.89 18.19
C TYR A 17 16.67 3.12 17.97
N ILE A 18 16.64 2.14 17.08
CA ILE A 18 15.48 1.24 16.90
C ILE A 18 15.16 0.54 18.23
N ALA A 19 16.15 0.00 18.92
CA ALA A 19 15.96 -0.74 20.16
C ALA A 19 15.47 0.12 21.33
N ASP A 20 16.10 1.29 21.54
CA ASP A 20 15.92 2.07 22.77
C ASP A 20 14.99 3.29 22.58
N GLY A 21 14.83 3.81 21.36
CA GLY A 21 14.09 5.04 21.07
C GLY A 21 14.71 6.32 21.63
N GLN A 22 15.96 6.25 22.13
CA GLN A 22 16.64 7.39 22.74
C GLN A 22 17.79 7.87 21.84
N PRO A 23 18.02 9.21 21.75
CA PRO A 23 19.16 9.73 20.99
C PRO A 23 20.48 9.11 21.44
N VAL A 24 21.28 8.66 20.47
CA VAL A 24 22.49 7.87 20.72
C VAL A 24 23.71 8.77 20.84
N GLY A 25 24.39 8.72 21.98
CA GLY A 25 25.60 9.50 22.23
C GLY A 25 26.89 8.78 21.81
N SER A 26 27.98 9.55 21.57
CA SER A 26 29.29 9.00 21.18
C SER A 26 29.87 8.01 22.19
N ARG A 27 29.62 8.21 23.48
CA ARG A 27 30.06 7.26 24.53
C ARG A 27 29.32 5.93 24.46
N THR A 28 28.03 5.96 24.16
CA THR A 28 27.20 4.78 23.98
C THR A 28 27.64 3.99 22.76
N LEU A 29 27.91 4.67 21.65
CA LEU A 29 28.42 4.05 20.42
C LEU A 29 29.84 3.47 20.61
N SER A 30 30.73 4.12 21.37
CA SER A 30 32.05 3.60 21.66
C SER A 30 32.04 2.22 22.36
N ARG A 31 30.98 1.96 23.14
CA ARG A 31 30.79 0.68 23.82
C ARG A 31 30.06 -0.36 22.98
N ALA A 32 29.15 0.08 22.11
CA ALA A 32 28.24 -0.78 21.37
C ALA A 32 28.75 -1.16 19.97
N SER A 33 29.57 -0.34 19.33
CA SER A 33 29.95 -0.52 17.93
C SER A 33 30.98 -1.63 17.67
N GLY A 34 31.62 -2.20 18.73
CA GLY A 34 32.74 -3.13 18.57
C GLY A 34 33.97 -2.51 17.90
N LEU A 35 33.93 -1.23 17.58
CA LEU A 35 35.07 -0.47 17.06
C LEU A 35 35.89 0.03 18.24
N GLU A 36 37.17 -0.31 18.27
CA GLU A 36 38.13 0.22 19.26
C GLU A 36 38.44 1.71 18.98
N LEU A 37 37.38 2.54 18.93
CA LEU A 37 37.51 3.97 18.66
C LEU A 37 37.24 4.80 19.92
N SER A 38 38.02 5.87 20.08
CA SER A 38 37.83 6.82 21.17
C SER A 38 36.45 7.57 20.97
N PRO A 39 35.81 7.98 22.07
CA PRO A 39 34.61 8.80 21.97
C PRO A 39 34.78 10.11 21.18
N ALA A 40 36.02 10.63 21.14
CA ALA A 40 36.36 11.82 20.36
C ALA A 40 36.35 11.52 18.85
N THR A 41 36.94 10.40 18.43
CA THR A 41 36.92 9.94 17.04
C THR A 41 35.51 9.68 16.58
N ILE A 42 34.69 8.99 17.40
CA ILE A 42 33.28 8.73 17.09
C ILE A 42 32.51 10.04 16.93
N ARG A 43 32.76 11.05 17.75
CA ARG A 43 32.11 12.35 17.62
C ARG A 43 32.44 13.04 16.29
N ASN A 44 33.68 12.94 15.80
CA ASN A 44 34.04 13.48 14.49
C ASN A 44 33.26 12.77 13.37
N VAL A 45 33.23 11.42 13.37
CA VAL A 45 32.45 10.66 12.37
C VAL A 45 30.94 10.95 12.46
N MET A 46 30.42 11.15 13.67
CA MET A 46 29.02 11.58 13.82
C MET A 46 28.78 12.98 13.23
N SER A 47 29.75 13.90 13.34
CA SER A 47 29.65 15.22 12.70
C SER A 47 29.60 15.09 11.17
N ASP A 48 30.47 14.24 10.61
CA ASP A 48 30.48 13.98 9.16
C ASP A 48 29.16 13.36 8.68
N LEU A 49 28.60 12.40 9.43
CA LEU A 49 27.32 11.78 9.13
C LEU A 49 26.15 12.80 9.23
N GLU A 50 26.23 13.75 10.15
CA GLU A 50 25.26 14.83 10.31
C GLU A 50 25.33 15.82 9.14
N GLU A 51 26.54 16.21 8.71
CA GLU A 51 26.75 17.05 7.52
C GLU A 51 26.24 16.40 6.24
N MET A 52 26.32 15.06 6.14
CA MET A 52 25.72 14.30 5.04
C MET A 52 24.20 14.16 5.15
N GLY A 53 23.57 14.63 6.22
CA GLY A 53 22.13 14.54 6.45
C GLY A 53 21.64 13.12 6.76
N LEU A 54 22.53 12.22 7.24
CA LEU A 54 22.17 10.84 7.58
C LEU A 54 21.69 10.70 9.04
N ILE A 55 22.14 11.59 9.90
CA ILE A 55 21.72 11.70 11.29
C ILE A 55 21.45 13.17 11.62
N VAL A 56 20.74 13.42 12.71
CA VAL A 56 20.45 14.77 13.19
C VAL A 56 20.45 14.83 14.71
N SER A 57 20.75 15.99 15.27
CA SER A 57 20.60 16.27 16.70
C SER A 57 19.21 16.81 16.98
N PRO A 58 18.37 16.11 17.76
CA PRO A 58 17.05 16.65 18.12
C PRO A 58 17.14 17.87 19.04
N HIS A 59 18.21 17.97 19.87
CA HIS A 59 18.49 19.12 20.75
C HIS A 59 19.99 19.28 20.94
N THR A 60 20.45 20.49 21.27
CA THR A 60 21.88 20.90 21.34
C THR A 60 22.76 20.02 22.24
N SER A 61 22.19 19.40 23.28
CA SER A 61 22.89 18.52 24.24
C SER A 61 22.52 17.04 24.09
N ALA A 62 21.62 16.69 23.19
CA ALA A 62 21.18 15.33 22.95
C ALA A 62 22.19 14.55 22.08
N GLY A 63 22.09 13.21 22.09
CA GLY A 63 22.76 12.37 21.11
C GLY A 63 22.27 12.65 19.69
N ARG A 64 22.47 11.69 18.79
CA ARG A 64 22.00 11.77 17.40
C ARG A 64 20.91 10.73 17.15
N ILE A 65 20.02 11.05 16.23
CA ILE A 65 18.97 10.15 15.73
C ILE A 65 19.12 10.01 14.21
N PRO A 66 18.73 8.88 13.61
CA PRO A 66 18.74 8.71 12.16
C PRO A 66 17.70 9.61 11.49
N THR A 67 18.02 10.11 10.32
CA THR A 67 17.04 10.72 9.39
C THR A 67 16.41 9.64 8.50
N ALA A 68 15.35 9.96 7.74
CA ALA A 68 14.80 9.06 6.73
C ALA A 68 15.89 8.58 5.75
N ARG A 69 16.79 9.48 5.34
CA ARG A 69 17.94 9.15 4.49
C ARG A 69 18.94 8.22 5.17
N GLY A 70 19.15 8.37 6.47
CA GLY A 70 19.99 7.45 7.27
C GLY A 70 19.39 6.05 7.35
N TYR A 71 18.09 5.94 7.60
CA TYR A 71 17.37 4.67 7.55
C TYR A 71 17.40 4.03 6.16
N ARG A 72 17.20 4.81 5.08
CA ARG A 72 17.28 4.30 3.71
C ARG A 72 18.64 3.68 3.43
N LEU A 73 19.71 4.39 3.74
CA LEU A 73 21.05 3.86 3.54
C LEU A 73 21.32 2.60 4.37
N PHE A 74 20.82 2.55 5.60
CA PHE A 74 20.90 1.37 6.47
C PHE A 74 20.16 0.17 5.84
N VAL A 75 18.93 0.36 5.39
CA VAL A 75 18.12 -0.70 4.77
C VAL A 75 18.77 -1.21 3.49
N ASP A 76 19.23 -0.32 2.62
CA ASP A 76 19.73 -0.70 1.29
C ASP A 76 21.12 -1.35 1.32
N THR A 77 21.95 -1.00 2.30
CA THR A 77 23.38 -1.38 2.24
C THR A 77 23.90 -2.15 3.44
N MET A 78 23.26 -2.03 4.59
CA MET A 78 23.79 -2.55 5.87
C MET A 78 22.87 -3.59 6.51
N LEU A 79 21.63 -3.68 6.07
CA LEU A 79 20.69 -4.66 6.56
C LEU A 79 21.08 -6.03 6.02
N THR A 80 21.76 -6.81 6.85
CA THR A 80 21.97 -8.22 6.58
C THR A 80 20.75 -8.95 7.11
N ALA A 81 19.91 -9.46 6.22
CA ALA A 81 18.75 -10.23 6.60
C ALA A 81 19.20 -11.46 7.42
N GLN A 82 19.22 -11.33 8.72
CA GLN A 82 19.25 -12.48 9.61
C GLN A 82 17.88 -13.14 9.45
N ARG A 83 17.85 -14.31 8.81
CA ARG A 83 16.66 -15.14 8.73
C ARG A 83 16.36 -15.68 10.14
N GLU A 84 15.67 -14.90 10.94
CA GLU A 84 14.98 -15.45 12.08
C GLU A 84 13.97 -16.46 11.55
N HIS A 85 13.96 -17.66 12.09
CA HIS A 85 12.95 -18.66 11.79
C HIS A 85 11.61 -18.19 12.40
N LEU A 86 10.94 -17.27 11.73
CA LEU A 86 9.55 -16.98 12.05
C LEU A 86 8.77 -18.26 11.74
N THR A 87 8.23 -18.88 12.77
CA THR A 87 7.31 -20.02 12.61
C THR A 87 6.11 -19.48 11.84
N ALA A 88 6.04 -19.79 10.54
CA ALA A 88 4.99 -19.30 9.67
C ALA A 88 3.64 -19.85 10.16
N PRO A 89 2.70 -19.01 10.59
CA PRO A 89 1.36 -19.45 10.91
C PRO A 89 0.69 -19.93 9.62
N ARG A 90 -0.23 -20.89 9.73
CA ARG A 90 -0.99 -21.36 8.56
C ARG A 90 -2.14 -20.40 8.29
N LEU A 91 -2.18 -19.81 7.11
CA LEU A 91 -3.40 -19.26 6.54
C LEU A 91 -4.18 -20.43 5.93
N VAL A 92 -5.41 -20.65 6.44
CA VAL A 92 -6.29 -21.69 5.91
C VAL A 92 -6.91 -21.16 4.61
N ALA A 93 -6.91 -21.99 3.56
CA ALA A 93 -7.66 -21.69 2.34
C ALA A 93 -9.16 -21.57 2.69
N ASP A 94 -9.75 -20.41 2.44
CA ASP A 94 -11.15 -20.06 2.69
C ASP A 94 -11.58 -19.06 1.60
N GLN A 95 -12.80 -18.55 1.70
CA GLN A 95 -13.26 -17.49 0.79
C GLN A 95 -12.23 -16.35 0.70
N PRO A 96 -11.95 -15.79 -0.48
CA PRO A 96 -10.89 -14.81 -0.68
C PRO A 96 -10.93 -13.63 0.30
N GLN A 97 -12.12 -13.12 0.61
CA GLN A 97 -12.32 -12.01 1.56
C GLN A 97 -11.84 -12.38 2.97
N LYS A 98 -12.09 -13.62 3.40
CA LYS A 98 -11.62 -14.09 4.72
C LYS A 98 -10.11 -14.28 4.74
N VAL A 99 -9.51 -14.77 3.66
CA VAL A 99 -8.05 -14.91 3.54
C VAL A 99 -7.39 -13.54 3.68
N ILE A 100 -7.93 -12.51 3.00
CA ILE A 100 -7.44 -11.15 3.04
C ILE A 100 -7.58 -10.53 4.44
N ALA A 101 -8.74 -10.66 5.07
CA ALA A 101 -8.96 -10.18 6.44
C ALA A 101 -8.04 -10.85 7.46
N ASN A 102 -7.86 -12.16 7.34
CA ASN A 102 -6.94 -12.91 8.18
C ASN A 102 -5.48 -12.51 7.94
N ALA A 103 -5.09 -12.21 6.71
CA ALA A 103 -3.75 -11.73 6.38
C ALA A 103 -3.45 -10.36 6.99
N ALA A 104 -4.39 -9.41 6.93
CA ALA A 104 -4.24 -8.11 7.57
C ALA A 104 -4.08 -8.24 9.10
N THR A 105 -4.89 -9.11 9.71
CA THR A 105 -4.80 -9.41 11.14
C THR A 105 -3.47 -10.09 11.49
N LEU A 106 -3.00 -11.00 10.65
CA LEU A 106 -1.72 -11.68 10.83
C LEU A 106 -0.53 -10.72 10.77
N LEU A 107 -0.51 -9.85 9.75
CA LEU A 107 0.50 -8.80 9.62
C LEU A 107 0.55 -7.92 10.86
N SER A 108 -0.61 -7.47 11.33
CA SER A 108 -0.72 -6.63 12.53
C SER A 108 -0.22 -7.35 13.79
N ASN A 109 -0.62 -8.60 14.00
CA ASN A 109 -0.22 -9.36 15.18
C ASN A 109 1.28 -9.67 15.21
N LEU A 110 1.89 -10.01 14.09
CA LEU A 110 3.32 -10.33 13.99
C LEU A 110 4.20 -9.08 14.08
N SER A 111 3.79 -8.00 13.44
CA SER A 111 4.55 -6.75 13.39
C SER A 111 4.37 -5.88 14.63
N GLN A 112 3.22 -5.99 15.31
CA GLN A 112 2.72 -5.06 16.33
C GLN A 112 2.46 -3.64 15.77
N PHE A 113 2.27 -3.54 14.44
CA PHE A 113 1.92 -2.32 13.72
C PHE A 113 0.62 -2.50 12.93
N VAL A 114 0.33 -1.61 12.02
CA VAL A 114 -0.87 -1.67 11.18
C VAL A 114 -0.63 -2.59 10.00
N GLY A 115 -1.41 -3.66 9.88
CA GLY A 115 -1.43 -4.56 8.72
C GLY A 115 -2.43 -4.05 7.68
N VAL A 116 -2.01 -3.96 6.42
CA VAL A 116 -2.84 -3.54 5.29
C VAL A 116 -2.77 -4.57 4.18
N VAL A 117 -3.90 -4.89 3.57
CA VAL A 117 -4.01 -5.79 2.43
C VAL A 117 -4.94 -5.16 1.41
N LEU A 118 -4.43 -4.93 0.20
CA LEU A 118 -5.22 -4.54 -0.95
C LEU A 118 -5.79 -5.81 -1.58
N ALA A 119 -7.12 -5.90 -1.64
CA ALA A 119 -7.82 -7.06 -2.21
C ALA A 119 -7.49 -7.24 -3.70
N PRO A 120 -7.55 -8.49 -4.22
CA PRO A 120 -7.41 -8.71 -5.65
C PRO A 120 -8.39 -7.85 -6.41
N ARG A 121 -7.91 -7.04 -7.33
CA ARG A 121 -8.82 -6.41 -8.29
C ARG A 121 -9.46 -7.55 -9.08
N ARG A 122 -10.73 -7.83 -8.82
CA ARG A 122 -11.50 -8.66 -9.71
C ARG A 122 -11.45 -7.94 -11.05
N ALA A 123 -10.85 -8.58 -12.07
CA ALA A 123 -11.02 -8.11 -13.42
C ALA A 123 -12.52 -8.10 -13.65
N SER A 124 -13.13 -6.94 -13.66
CA SER A 124 -14.57 -6.80 -13.78
C SER A 124 -14.95 -7.09 -15.21
N VAL A 125 -14.95 -8.36 -15.51
CA VAL A 125 -15.54 -8.90 -16.73
C VAL A 125 -17.04 -8.75 -16.55
N PHE A 126 -17.71 -8.08 -17.47
CA PHE A 126 -19.16 -8.08 -17.45
C PHE A 126 -19.72 -9.10 -18.43
N ARG A 127 -20.78 -9.76 -18.02
CA ARG A 127 -21.57 -10.65 -18.88
C ARG A 127 -22.73 -9.90 -19.53
N HIS A 128 -23.32 -8.96 -18.79
CA HIS A 128 -24.49 -8.22 -19.23
C HIS A 128 -24.51 -6.84 -18.58
N ILE A 129 -24.91 -5.84 -19.36
CA ILE A 129 -25.16 -4.48 -18.90
C ILE A 129 -26.56 -4.03 -19.31
N GLU A 130 -27.25 -3.30 -18.44
CA GLU A 130 -28.57 -2.76 -18.70
C GLU A 130 -28.66 -1.32 -18.18
N PHE A 131 -29.38 -0.46 -18.92
CA PHE A 131 -29.67 0.91 -18.56
C PHE A 131 -31.17 1.08 -18.33
N LEU A 132 -31.56 1.60 -17.18
CA LEU A 132 -32.93 1.91 -16.82
C LEU A 132 -33.08 3.41 -16.57
N ARG A 133 -34.11 4.01 -17.18
CA ARG A 133 -34.43 5.41 -16.94
C ARG A 133 -35.16 5.55 -15.60
N LEU A 134 -34.62 6.35 -14.68
CA LEU A 134 -35.24 6.67 -13.39
C LEU A 134 -36.01 7.99 -13.46
N SER A 135 -35.41 9.01 -14.08
CA SER A 135 -36.03 10.33 -14.31
C SER A 135 -35.25 11.06 -15.40
N GLU A 136 -35.54 12.33 -15.65
CA GLU A 136 -34.78 13.16 -16.59
C GLU A 136 -33.30 13.18 -16.19
N ARG A 137 -32.43 12.83 -17.16
CA ARG A 137 -30.95 12.80 -16.98
C ARG A 137 -30.43 11.92 -15.86
N ARG A 138 -31.30 10.98 -15.37
CA ARG A 138 -30.94 10.10 -14.27
C ARG A 138 -31.25 8.65 -14.64
N PHE A 139 -30.19 7.84 -14.71
CA PHE A 139 -30.28 6.46 -15.18
C PHE A 139 -29.66 5.51 -14.18
N LEU A 140 -30.21 4.31 -14.06
CA LEU A 140 -29.64 3.20 -13.33
C LEU A 140 -28.89 2.32 -14.32
N VAL A 141 -27.59 2.07 -14.06
CA VAL A 141 -26.78 1.09 -14.77
C VAL A 141 -26.73 -0.16 -13.93
N ILE A 142 -27.05 -1.30 -14.51
CA ILE A 142 -26.96 -2.62 -13.91
C ILE A 142 -25.90 -3.39 -14.67
N ILE A 143 -24.90 -3.92 -13.97
CA ILE A 143 -23.82 -4.71 -14.52
C ILE A 143 -23.85 -6.08 -13.87
N VAL A 144 -23.86 -7.13 -14.66
CA VAL A 144 -23.86 -8.53 -14.21
C VAL A 144 -22.53 -9.17 -14.60
N SER A 145 -21.83 -9.74 -13.62
CA SER A 145 -20.59 -10.50 -13.87
C SER A 145 -20.89 -11.92 -14.40
N PRO A 146 -19.89 -12.64 -14.96
CA PRO A 146 -20.04 -14.04 -15.33
C PRO A 146 -20.42 -14.95 -14.15
N GLU A 147 -20.01 -14.60 -12.95
CA GLU A 147 -20.28 -15.31 -11.69
C GLU A 147 -21.69 -15.05 -11.16
N GLY A 148 -22.41 -14.08 -11.76
CA GLY A 148 -23.77 -13.70 -11.37
C GLY A 148 -23.84 -12.58 -10.34
N ASP A 149 -22.73 -11.97 -9.98
CA ASP A 149 -22.72 -10.78 -9.13
C ASP A 149 -23.40 -9.62 -9.87
N VAL A 150 -24.28 -8.89 -9.18
CA VAL A 150 -24.99 -7.74 -9.73
C VAL A 150 -24.52 -6.47 -9.06
N GLN A 151 -23.99 -5.56 -9.86
CA GLN A 151 -23.66 -4.20 -9.43
C GLN A 151 -24.66 -3.22 -10.05
N ASN A 152 -25.11 -2.23 -9.27
CA ASN A 152 -25.99 -1.21 -9.76
C ASN A 152 -25.50 0.19 -9.37
N ARG A 153 -25.71 1.16 -10.27
CA ARG A 153 -25.34 2.55 -10.04
C ARG A 153 -26.27 3.53 -10.72
N VAL A 154 -26.49 4.64 -10.03
CA VAL A 154 -27.22 5.76 -10.60
C VAL A 154 -26.21 6.71 -11.24
N ILE A 155 -26.39 7.00 -12.52
CA ILE A 155 -25.60 7.98 -13.27
C ILE A 155 -26.45 9.21 -13.59
N PHE A 156 -25.75 10.34 -13.73
CA PHE A 156 -26.31 11.60 -14.18
C PHE A 156 -25.64 11.97 -15.50
N THR A 157 -26.44 12.32 -16.51
CA THR A 157 -25.94 12.71 -17.83
C THR A 157 -26.32 14.15 -18.15
N GLU A 158 -25.59 14.78 -19.04
CA GLU A 158 -25.92 16.13 -19.53
C GLU A 158 -27.14 16.12 -20.44
N VAL A 159 -27.35 15.03 -21.17
CA VAL A 159 -28.41 14.82 -22.14
C VAL A 159 -29.43 13.82 -21.58
N ASP A 160 -30.70 14.02 -21.86
CA ASP A 160 -31.74 13.04 -21.55
C ASP A 160 -31.85 12.01 -22.68
N TYR A 161 -31.95 10.72 -22.32
CA TYR A 161 -32.03 9.61 -23.26
C TYR A 161 -33.37 8.90 -23.10
N THR A 162 -33.96 8.56 -24.24
CA THR A 162 -35.21 7.78 -24.29
C THR A 162 -34.95 6.29 -23.99
N GLN A 163 -35.95 5.56 -23.54
CA GLN A 163 -35.81 4.13 -23.27
C GLN A 163 -35.33 3.32 -24.49
N PRO A 164 -35.80 3.59 -25.73
CA PRO A 164 -35.24 2.90 -26.91
C PRO A 164 -33.75 3.13 -27.11
N GLN A 165 -33.22 4.34 -26.91
CA GLN A 165 -31.79 4.64 -27.01
C GLN A 165 -30.98 3.90 -25.93
N LEU A 166 -31.51 3.79 -24.72
CA LEU A 166 -30.89 3.02 -23.64
C LEU A 166 -30.80 1.52 -23.97
N ILE A 167 -31.85 0.96 -24.55
CA ILE A 167 -31.89 -0.44 -24.99
C ILE A 167 -30.90 -0.67 -26.12
N GLU A 168 -30.81 0.24 -27.09
CA GLU A 168 -29.87 0.17 -28.20
C GLU A 168 -28.41 0.19 -27.68
N ALA A 169 -28.08 1.11 -26.76
CA ALA A 169 -26.79 1.17 -26.12
C ALA A 169 -26.45 -0.11 -25.35
N SER A 170 -27.39 -0.65 -24.55
CA SER A 170 -27.18 -1.92 -23.84
C SER A 170 -26.91 -3.07 -24.81
N ASN A 171 -27.72 -3.19 -25.86
CA ASN A 171 -27.57 -4.24 -26.88
C ASN A 171 -26.21 -4.15 -27.59
N TYR A 172 -25.77 -2.94 -27.94
CA TYR A 172 -24.48 -2.73 -28.57
C TYR A 172 -23.34 -3.16 -27.67
N ILE A 173 -23.33 -2.72 -26.42
CA ILE A 173 -22.28 -3.07 -25.45
C ILE A 173 -22.28 -4.59 -25.19
N ASN A 174 -23.44 -5.20 -24.98
CA ASN A 174 -23.54 -6.64 -24.73
C ASN A 174 -23.08 -7.48 -25.93
N THR A 175 -23.36 -7.03 -27.16
CA THR A 175 -22.99 -7.76 -28.36
C THR A 175 -21.50 -7.70 -28.65
N ASN A 176 -20.88 -6.52 -28.45
CA ASN A 176 -19.50 -6.29 -28.90
C ASN A 176 -18.45 -6.49 -27.79
N TYR A 177 -18.84 -6.39 -26.51
CA TYR A 177 -17.88 -6.31 -25.39
C TYR A 177 -18.17 -7.29 -24.25
N ALA A 178 -19.27 -8.05 -24.25
CA ALA A 178 -19.52 -9.06 -23.22
C ALA A 178 -18.35 -10.05 -23.12
N GLY A 179 -17.93 -10.35 -21.90
CA GLY A 179 -16.77 -11.22 -21.63
C GLY A 179 -15.42 -10.50 -21.63
N LEU A 180 -15.38 -9.18 -21.84
CA LEU A 180 -14.18 -8.38 -21.69
C LEU A 180 -14.11 -7.71 -20.32
N ALA A 181 -12.90 -7.45 -19.84
CA ALA A 181 -12.72 -6.59 -18.68
C ALA A 181 -13.12 -5.14 -19.01
N ILE A 182 -13.70 -4.42 -18.05
CA ILE A 182 -14.21 -3.04 -18.26
C ILE A 182 -13.09 -2.10 -18.73
N GLU A 183 -11.85 -2.30 -18.26
CA GLU A 183 -10.69 -1.56 -18.73
C GLU A 183 -10.44 -1.78 -20.22
N GLN A 184 -10.56 -3.00 -20.71
CA GLN A 184 -10.43 -3.33 -22.14
C GLN A 184 -11.56 -2.73 -22.96
N VAL A 185 -12.77 -2.71 -22.40
CA VAL A 185 -13.93 -2.05 -23.01
C VAL A 185 -13.66 -0.56 -23.16
N ARG A 186 -13.18 0.09 -22.09
CA ARG A 186 -12.83 1.52 -22.10
C ARG A 186 -11.78 1.87 -23.15
N GLU A 187 -10.73 1.07 -23.25
CA GLU A 187 -9.66 1.27 -24.24
C GLU A 187 -10.19 1.12 -25.67
N ARG A 188 -11.01 0.09 -25.94
CA ARG A 188 -11.61 -0.12 -27.24
C ARG A 188 -12.64 0.96 -27.59
N LEU A 189 -13.51 1.33 -26.65
CA LEU A 189 -14.48 2.41 -26.85
C LEU A 189 -13.80 3.76 -27.09
N LYS A 190 -12.69 4.07 -26.44
CA LYS A 190 -11.91 5.29 -26.73
C LYS A 190 -11.44 5.33 -28.18
N ALA A 191 -10.93 4.21 -28.69
CA ALA A 191 -10.47 4.12 -30.08
C ALA A 191 -11.64 4.21 -31.09
N GLU A 192 -12.81 3.69 -30.72
CA GLU A 192 -14.01 3.68 -31.58
C GLU A 192 -14.81 5.01 -31.51
N VAL A 193 -14.84 5.68 -30.37
CA VAL A 193 -15.51 6.99 -30.19
C VAL A 193 -14.89 8.07 -31.09
N GLU A 194 -13.59 7.97 -31.38
CA GLU A 194 -12.97 8.85 -32.40
C GLU A 194 -13.56 8.61 -33.79
N THR A 195 -14.12 7.44 -34.07
CA THR A 195 -14.75 7.05 -35.34
C THR A 195 -16.26 7.12 -35.34
N LEU A 196 -16.90 6.94 -34.19
CA LEU A 196 -18.38 6.96 -34.02
C LEU A 196 -18.83 8.40 -33.70
N ARG A 197 -19.28 9.12 -34.72
CA ARG A 197 -20.01 10.38 -34.52
C ARG A 197 -21.47 10.07 -34.17
N GLY A 198 -21.86 10.25 -32.92
CA GLY A 198 -23.27 10.12 -32.55
C GLY A 198 -23.56 10.18 -31.05
N GLU A 199 -24.82 10.35 -30.70
CA GLU A 199 -25.36 10.47 -29.33
C GLU A 199 -25.07 9.23 -28.47
N ILE A 200 -24.95 8.05 -29.07
CA ILE A 200 -24.68 6.77 -28.42
C ILE A 200 -23.26 6.76 -27.80
N ALA A 201 -22.29 7.37 -28.46
CA ALA A 201 -20.90 7.40 -27.97
C ALA A 201 -20.76 8.10 -26.62
N SER A 202 -21.49 9.19 -26.40
CA SER A 202 -21.47 9.91 -25.13
C SER A 202 -22.09 9.14 -23.98
N LEU A 203 -23.15 8.38 -24.25
CA LEU A 203 -23.79 7.49 -23.27
C LEU A 203 -22.89 6.32 -22.88
N MET A 204 -22.22 5.73 -23.87
CA MET A 204 -21.25 4.67 -23.66
C MET A 204 -20.06 5.15 -22.84
N GLN A 205 -19.52 6.32 -23.14
CA GLN A 205 -18.41 6.92 -22.41
C GLN A 205 -18.80 7.24 -20.96
N ALA A 206 -20.03 7.75 -20.72
CA ALA A 206 -20.56 7.97 -19.38
C ALA A 206 -20.69 6.63 -18.60
N ALA A 207 -21.23 5.58 -19.21
CA ALA A 207 -21.39 4.28 -18.57
C ALA A 207 -20.05 3.65 -18.18
N VAL A 208 -19.06 3.70 -19.07
CA VAL A 208 -17.72 3.14 -18.81
C VAL A 208 -16.94 3.97 -17.79
N THR A 209 -17.05 5.29 -17.82
CA THR A 209 -16.41 6.17 -16.82
C THR A 209 -16.98 5.90 -15.44
N VAL A 210 -18.30 5.80 -15.33
CA VAL A 210 -18.97 5.51 -14.06
C VAL A 210 -18.68 4.09 -13.57
N SER A 211 -18.59 3.12 -14.48
CA SER A 211 -18.19 1.75 -14.10
C SER A 211 -16.77 1.69 -13.55
N SER A 212 -15.84 2.46 -14.14
CA SER A 212 -14.47 2.54 -13.64
C SER A 212 -14.37 3.28 -12.30
N GLU A 213 -15.14 4.37 -12.12
CA GLU A 213 -15.24 5.09 -10.83
C GLU A 213 -15.97 4.28 -9.76
N ALA A 214 -16.96 3.49 -10.18
CA ALA A 214 -17.70 2.61 -9.30
C ALA A 214 -16.82 1.53 -8.67
N MET A 215 -15.82 1.06 -9.39
CA MET A 215 -14.87 0.08 -8.91
C MET A 215 -13.81 0.67 -7.97
N VAL A 216 -13.51 1.96 -8.12
CA VAL A 216 -12.60 2.68 -7.20
C VAL A 216 -13.27 2.96 -5.85
N GLN A 217 -14.60 2.92 -5.76
CA GLN A 217 -15.37 3.18 -4.51
C GLN A 217 -15.88 1.92 -3.81
N ALA A 218 -15.44 0.73 -4.19
CA ALA A 218 -15.71 -0.45 -3.37
C ALA A 218 -14.92 -0.30 -2.07
N GLU A 219 -15.59 0.02 -0.99
CA GLU A 219 -15.04 0.10 0.38
C GLU A 219 -14.37 -1.22 0.82
N ASP A 220 -14.56 -2.29 0.05
CA ASP A 220 -14.03 -3.64 0.28
C ASP A 220 -12.65 -3.90 -0.36
N ASP A 221 -12.08 -2.95 -1.12
CA ASP A 221 -10.82 -3.20 -1.84
C ASP A 221 -9.58 -3.18 -0.94
N MET A 222 -9.67 -2.68 0.29
CA MET A 222 -8.56 -2.65 1.23
C MET A 222 -9.01 -2.98 2.65
N VAL A 223 -8.38 -3.98 3.24
CA VAL A 223 -8.54 -4.33 4.64
C VAL A 223 -7.38 -3.78 5.45
N ILE A 224 -7.71 -3.06 6.53
CA ILE A 224 -6.76 -2.52 7.50
C ILE A 224 -7.03 -3.22 8.84
N SER A 225 -5.98 -3.55 9.57
CA SER A 225 -6.07 -4.17 10.88
C SER A 225 -4.97 -3.66 11.79
N GLY A 226 -5.30 -3.42 13.05
CA GLY A 226 -4.34 -3.08 14.09
C GLY A 226 -3.99 -1.60 14.17
N GLU A 227 -4.83 -0.69 13.72
CA GLU A 227 -4.63 0.76 13.85
C GLU A 227 -4.37 1.18 15.30
N ARG A 228 -5.00 0.47 16.24
CA ARG A 228 -4.83 0.70 17.69
C ARG A 228 -3.41 0.39 18.18
N ASN A 229 -2.62 -0.40 17.47
CA ASN A 229 -1.25 -0.69 17.84
C ASN A 229 -0.39 0.58 17.85
N LEU A 230 -0.72 1.58 17.03
CA LEU A 230 -0.03 2.87 17.04
C LEU A 230 -0.15 3.61 18.37
N LEU A 231 -1.21 3.37 19.14
CA LEU A 231 -1.39 3.95 20.47
C LEU A 231 -0.32 3.48 21.47
N SER A 232 0.21 2.29 21.28
CA SER A 232 1.25 1.71 22.13
C SER A 232 2.66 2.06 21.70
N VAL A 233 2.82 2.70 20.52
CA VAL A 233 4.12 3.15 20.02
C VAL A 233 4.53 4.43 20.72
N SER A 234 5.69 4.42 21.38
CA SER A 234 6.19 5.55 22.14
C SER A 234 6.34 6.83 21.33
N ASP A 235 6.63 6.70 20.03
CA ASP A 235 6.86 7.81 19.10
C ASP A 235 5.59 8.62 18.87
N PHE A 236 4.41 7.99 18.93
CA PHE A 236 3.10 8.63 18.78
C PHE A 236 2.44 8.99 20.11
N SER A 237 2.78 8.28 21.19
CA SER A 237 2.18 8.53 22.51
C SER A 237 2.53 9.90 23.11
N SER A 238 3.63 10.50 22.66
CA SER A 238 4.11 11.82 23.10
C SER A 238 3.52 13.00 22.32
N ASP A 239 2.91 12.75 21.15
CA ASP A 239 2.34 13.78 20.27
C ASP A 239 0.98 13.35 19.70
N MET A 240 -0.10 13.77 20.37
CA MET A 240 -1.47 13.50 19.96
C MET A 240 -1.81 14.06 18.57
N SER A 241 -1.09 15.08 18.10
CA SER A 241 -1.34 15.65 16.77
C SER A 241 -0.82 14.73 15.66
N GLN A 242 0.32 14.07 15.88
CA GLN A 242 0.86 13.05 14.96
C GLN A 242 -0.05 11.82 14.93
N LEU A 243 -0.50 11.37 16.09
CA LEU A 243 -1.41 10.23 16.18
C LEU A 243 -2.72 10.50 15.44
N ARG A 244 -3.32 11.68 15.61
CA ARG A 244 -4.54 12.07 14.91
C ARG A 244 -4.35 12.06 13.41
N ARG A 245 -3.25 12.64 12.88
CA ARG A 245 -2.93 12.62 11.46
C ARG A 245 -2.79 11.20 10.92
N ALA A 246 -2.19 10.29 11.70
CA ALA A 246 -2.07 8.89 11.30
C ALA A 246 -3.45 8.22 11.17
N PHE A 247 -4.39 8.48 12.09
CA PHE A 247 -5.76 7.98 11.98
C PHE A 247 -6.51 8.58 10.79
N ASP A 248 -6.38 9.90 10.57
CA ASP A 248 -6.96 10.58 9.40
C ASP A 248 -6.48 9.94 8.07
N LEU A 249 -5.22 9.48 8.01
CA LEU A 249 -4.68 8.76 6.87
C LEU A 249 -5.39 7.41 6.65
N PHE A 250 -5.67 6.67 7.73
CA PHE A 250 -6.37 5.38 7.62
C PHE A 250 -7.84 5.55 7.24
N GLU A 251 -8.48 6.63 7.65
CA GLU A 251 -9.82 6.99 7.20
C GLU A 251 -9.81 7.36 5.70
N GLN A 252 -8.77 8.06 5.24
CA GLN A 252 -8.56 8.42 3.83
C GLN A 252 -7.85 7.30 3.06
N LYS A 253 -8.43 6.12 2.98
CA LYS A 253 -7.86 4.91 2.35
C LYS A 253 -7.22 5.14 0.98
N THR A 254 -7.67 6.12 0.22
CA THR A 254 -7.25 6.40 -1.16
C THR A 254 -5.73 6.59 -1.31
N GLN A 255 -5.08 7.26 -0.37
CA GLN A 255 -3.62 7.51 -0.45
C GLN A 255 -2.83 6.21 -0.21
N ILE A 256 -3.24 5.42 0.77
CA ILE A 256 -2.62 4.12 1.06
C ILE A 256 -2.83 3.18 -0.13
N MET A 257 -4.03 3.14 -0.70
CA MET A 257 -4.34 2.33 -1.88
C MET A 257 -3.45 2.68 -3.07
N ARG A 258 -3.26 3.97 -3.37
CA ARG A 258 -2.37 4.42 -4.45
C ARG A 258 -0.93 3.96 -4.22
N LEU A 259 -0.43 4.03 -2.98
CA LEU A 259 0.93 3.60 -2.66
C LEU A 259 1.09 2.09 -2.82
N LEU A 260 0.13 1.32 -2.33
CA LEU A 260 0.12 -0.14 -2.48
C LEU A 260 0.00 -0.55 -3.96
N ASP A 261 -0.78 0.16 -4.75
CA ASP A 261 -0.95 -0.08 -6.19
C ASP A 261 0.36 0.16 -6.97
N ILE A 262 1.12 1.20 -6.64
CA ILE A 262 2.45 1.43 -7.21
C ILE A 262 3.41 0.31 -6.79
N SER A 263 3.31 -0.15 -5.55
CA SER A 263 4.12 -1.26 -5.04
C SER A 263 3.82 -2.58 -5.74
N SER A 264 2.61 -2.78 -6.28
CA SER A 264 2.22 -3.99 -7.00
C SER A 264 3.01 -4.22 -8.29
N LYS A 265 3.55 -3.15 -8.89
CA LYS A 265 4.36 -3.23 -10.12
C LYS A 265 5.82 -3.60 -9.88
N ALA A 266 6.20 -3.80 -8.63
CA ALA A 266 7.58 -4.06 -8.25
C ALA A 266 7.78 -5.54 -7.91
N GLU A 267 8.94 -6.10 -8.25
CA GLU A 267 9.33 -7.41 -7.81
C GLU A 267 9.79 -7.38 -6.34
N GLY A 268 9.22 -8.27 -5.51
CA GLY A 268 9.61 -8.47 -4.11
C GLY A 268 9.17 -7.36 -3.14
N VAL A 269 9.81 -7.34 -1.97
CA VAL A 269 9.46 -6.41 -0.89
C VAL A 269 9.93 -4.98 -1.22
N ARG A 270 9.04 -4.01 -1.02
CA ARG A 270 9.29 -2.57 -1.16
C ARG A 270 9.15 -1.87 0.19
N ILE A 271 10.00 -0.87 0.38
CA ILE A 271 10.05 -0.10 1.62
C ILE A 271 10.02 1.38 1.27
N TYR A 272 9.11 2.11 1.91
CA TYR A 272 9.02 3.57 1.84
C TYR A 272 9.22 4.13 3.24
N ILE A 273 10.23 4.99 3.42
CA ILE A 273 10.64 5.53 4.71
C ILE A 273 10.27 7.00 4.78
N GLY A 274 9.38 7.35 5.72
CA GLY A 274 8.93 8.73 5.88
C GLY A 274 8.30 9.28 4.59
N GLY A 275 8.62 10.51 4.24
CA GLY A 275 8.08 11.21 3.06
C GLY A 275 8.62 10.76 1.70
N GLU A 276 9.39 9.68 1.58
CA GLU A 276 10.01 9.25 0.31
C GLU A 276 9.00 8.95 -0.81
N SER A 277 7.80 8.50 -0.45
CA SER A 277 6.79 8.15 -1.46
C SER A 277 6.19 9.37 -2.16
N GLN A 278 6.29 10.56 -1.60
CA GLN A 278 5.60 11.80 -2.01
C GLN A 278 4.07 11.68 -2.15
N ILE A 279 3.52 10.47 -1.92
CA ILE A 279 2.08 10.17 -2.02
C ILE A 279 1.44 10.24 -0.64
N VAL A 280 2.16 9.71 0.36
CA VAL A 280 1.72 9.77 1.76
C VAL A 280 2.51 10.87 2.44
N PRO A 281 1.85 11.97 2.84
CA PRO A 281 2.53 13.17 3.36
C PRO A 281 2.92 13.01 4.84
N PHE A 282 3.47 11.85 5.23
CA PHE A 282 3.85 11.58 6.61
C PHE A 282 5.32 11.22 6.71
N GLU A 283 6.08 12.13 7.30
CA GLU A 283 7.50 11.93 7.54
C GLU A 283 7.77 10.90 8.67
N GLU A 284 6.81 10.72 9.57
CA GLU A 284 6.93 9.86 10.74
C GLU A 284 6.51 8.40 10.52
N LEU A 285 5.90 8.10 9.37
CA LEU A 285 5.47 6.74 9.02
C LEU A 285 6.34 6.11 7.96
N SER A 286 6.50 4.81 8.04
CA SER A 286 7.12 3.98 6.99
C SER A 286 6.21 2.82 6.63
N ILE A 287 6.35 2.35 5.39
CA ILE A 287 5.55 1.27 4.84
C ILE A 287 6.50 0.22 4.28
N VAL A 288 6.28 -1.03 4.67
CA VAL A 288 6.93 -2.21 4.08
C VAL A 288 5.85 -3.02 3.40
N SER A 289 5.97 -3.25 2.11
CA SER A 289 4.93 -3.90 1.30
C SER A 289 5.51 -4.95 0.35
N ALA A 290 4.69 -5.92 -0.03
CA ALA A 290 5.01 -6.92 -1.05
C ALA A 290 3.78 -7.24 -1.89
N PRO A 291 3.92 -7.52 -3.19
CA PRO A 291 2.86 -8.06 -3.99
C PRO A 291 2.56 -9.50 -3.60
N TYR A 292 1.33 -9.95 -3.83
CA TYR A 292 0.95 -11.35 -3.77
C TYR A 292 0.26 -11.78 -5.08
N GLU A 293 0.38 -13.07 -5.40
CA GLU A 293 0.08 -13.60 -6.71
C GLU A 293 -0.97 -14.71 -6.62
N VAL A 294 -1.75 -14.87 -7.67
CA VAL A 294 -2.60 -16.02 -7.91
C VAL A 294 -2.30 -16.54 -9.31
N ASP A 295 -1.97 -17.81 -9.44
CA ASP A 295 -1.60 -18.44 -10.72
C ASP A 295 -0.48 -17.70 -11.48
N GLY A 296 0.50 -17.14 -10.77
CA GLY A 296 1.64 -16.39 -11.34
C GLY A 296 1.32 -14.97 -11.80
N GLN A 297 0.14 -14.45 -11.48
CA GLN A 297 -0.25 -13.07 -11.74
C GLN A 297 -0.37 -12.30 -10.43
N ILE A 298 0.23 -11.12 -10.37
CA ILE A 298 0.06 -10.21 -9.24
C ILE A 298 -1.38 -9.73 -9.21
N VAL A 299 -2.08 -10.04 -8.13
CA VAL A 299 -3.49 -9.71 -7.96
C VAL A 299 -3.74 -8.66 -6.87
N GLY A 300 -2.75 -8.40 -6.03
CA GLY A 300 -2.85 -7.40 -4.99
C GLY A 300 -1.54 -7.17 -4.26
N THR A 301 -1.57 -6.32 -3.25
CA THR A 301 -0.41 -5.95 -2.43
C THR A 301 -0.81 -5.99 -0.96
N LEU A 302 0.10 -6.41 -0.12
CA LEU A 302 -0.05 -6.35 1.33
C LEU A 302 1.15 -5.66 1.98
N GLY A 303 0.98 -5.19 3.20
CA GLY A 303 2.08 -4.52 3.88
C GLY A 303 1.80 -4.19 5.34
N VAL A 304 2.81 -3.61 5.95
CA VAL A 304 2.80 -3.10 7.33
C VAL A 304 3.09 -1.61 7.30
N ILE A 305 2.29 -0.84 8.02
CA ILE A 305 2.49 0.59 8.25
C ILE A 305 2.86 0.78 9.72
N GLY A 306 3.97 1.43 9.96
CA GLY A 306 4.48 1.71 11.31
C GLY A 306 5.31 2.98 11.35
N PRO A 307 5.89 3.32 12.52
CA PRO A 307 6.78 4.47 12.65
C PRO A 307 8.05 4.29 11.81
N THR A 308 8.71 5.39 11.45
CA THR A 308 10.03 5.32 10.78
C THR A 308 11.06 4.55 11.62
N ARG A 309 10.89 4.54 12.92
CA ARG A 309 11.68 3.75 13.86
C ARG A 309 11.09 2.36 14.05
N MET A 310 11.28 1.46 13.11
CA MET A 310 10.85 0.06 13.20
C MET A 310 11.96 -0.93 12.85
N PRO A 311 11.90 -2.18 13.32
CA PRO A 311 12.87 -3.24 12.97
C PRO A 311 12.61 -3.72 11.53
N TYR A 312 13.21 -3.04 10.55
CA TYR A 312 12.98 -3.27 9.12
C TYR A 312 13.28 -4.71 8.68
N ASP A 313 14.33 -5.34 9.21
CA ASP A 313 14.69 -6.73 8.96
C ASP A 313 13.53 -7.68 9.28
N ARG A 314 12.93 -7.51 10.44
CA ARG A 314 11.77 -8.27 10.88
C ARG A 314 10.53 -7.95 10.04
N MET A 315 10.30 -6.67 9.71
CA MET A 315 9.16 -6.26 8.87
C MET A 315 9.24 -6.85 7.46
N ILE A 316 10.41 -6.85 6.85
CA ILE A 316 10.66 -7.47 5.54
C ILE A 316 10.28 -8.96 5.58
N GLN A 317 10.73 -9.69 6.61
CA GLN A 317 10.43 -11.11 6.74
C GLN A 317 8.94 -11.40 6.94
N ILE A 318 8.27 -10.63 7.81
CA ILE A 318 6.83 -10.77 8.07
C ILE A 318 6.03 -10.54 6.79
N VAL A 319 6.34 -9.48 6.04
CA VAL A 319 5.65 -9.12 4.81
C VAL A 319 5.92 -10.15 3.71
N ASP A 320 7.17 -10.60 3.52
CA ASP A 320 7.54 -11.62 2.52
C ASP A 320 6.85 -12.97 2.81
N ILE A 321 6.89 -13.43 4.07
CA ILE A 321 6.24 -14.68 4.45
C ILE A 321 4.73 -14.58 4.27
N THR A 322 4.11 -13.47 4.70
CA THR A 322 2.65 -13.32 4.60
C THR A 322 2.20 -13.23 3.14
N SER A 323 2.98 -12.57 2.26
CA SER A 323 2.64 -12.50 0.83
C SER A 323 2.63 -13.90 0.18
N LYS A 324 3.60 -14.75 0.53
CA LYS A 324 3.66 -16.14 0.06
C LYS A 324 2.51 -16.99 0.62
N LEU A 325 2.15 -16.79 1.88
CA LEU A 325 1.01 -17.50 2.50
C LEU A 325 -0.32 -17.12 1.85
N VAL A 326 -0.54 -15.85 1.56
CA VAL A 326 -1.74 -15.35 0.87
C VAL A 326 -1.79 -15.90 -0.55
N SER A 327 -0.68 -15.83 -1.30
CA SER A 327 -0.58 -16.38 -2.64
C SER A 327 -0.96 -17.87 -2.66
N ASN A 328 -0.39 -18.67 -1.77
CA ASN A 328 -0.71 -20.08 -1.65
C ASN A 328 -2.17 -20.35 -1.26
N ALA A 329 -2.70 -19.59 -0.29
CA ALA A 329 -4.08 -19.79 0.18
C ALA A 329 -5.12 -19.44 -0.89
N LEU A 330 -4.85 -18.43 -1.72
CA LEU A 330 -5.75 -18.02 -2.81
C LEU A 330 -5.63 -18.91 -4.05
N SER A 331 -4.44 -19.43 -4.37
CA SER A 331 -4.24 -20.36 -5.50
C SER A 331 -4.83 -21.74 -5.26
N HIS A 332 -5.03 -22.19 -4.01
CA HIS A 332 -5.60 -23.51 -3.68
C HIS A 332 -7.15 -23.51 -3.60
N ASN A 333 -7.80 -22.40 -3.92
CA ASN A 333 -9.25 -22.23 -3.81
C ASN A 333 -9.99 -22.53 -5.14
N LYS A 334 -9.44 -23.41 -6.00
CA LYS A 334 -10.10 -23.93 -7.20
C LYS A 334 -10.69 -25.30 -6.96
#